data_c4c01e07116cb6772ccb33ebd629b963
#
_entry.id   c4c01e07116cb6772ccb33ebd629b963
#
_cell.length_a   1.000
_cell.length_b   1.000
_cell.length_c   1.000
_cell.angle_alpha   90.00
_cell.angle_beta   90.00
_cell.angle_gamma   90.00
#
_symmetry.space_group_name_H-M   'P 1'
#
loop_
_entity.id
_entity.type
_entity.pdbx_description
1 polymer ?
#
loop_
_entity_poly.entity_id
_entity_poly.type
_entity_poly.pdbx_seq_one_letter_code
_entity_poly.pdbx_strand_id
1 'polypeptide(L)'
;RAGVIIGSGIGGIQTLEHEHDIIKGKGARRVSPQFVAKMIPNIAGGHVSMRFGFRGPSQTVISACASSNDAIGIALRLIRYGDADIMLTGGTEASITPLTIAGFANMRALSQNCEVPTAASRPFDANRDGFVLSEGAGMLVIESEEHAIKRGAPILAEIAGYGSSDLSLIHI
;
A
#
# COMPACT_ATOMS: atom_id res chain seq x y z
N ARG A 1 2.49 -6.37 -22.59
CA ARG A 1 2.28 -7.13 -21.33
C ARG A 1 1.92 -6.14 -20.22
N ALA A 2 0.75 -6.33 -19.59
CA ALA A 2 0.28 -5.49 -18.48
C ALA A 2 0.46 -6.23 -17.14
N GLY A 3 1.03 -5.55 -16.15
CA GLY A 3 1.25 -6.07 -14.81
C GLY A 3 0.73 -5.14 -13.72
N VAL A 4 0.86 -5.57 -12.46
CA VAL A 4 0.43 -4.80 -11.29
C VAL A 4 1.41 -5.00 -10.12
N ILE A 5 1.84 -3.90 -9.53
CA ILE A 5 2.61 -3.91 -8.28
C ILE A 5 2.01 -2.89 -7.33
N ILE A 6 1.58 -3.35 -6.17
CA ILE A 6 0.91 -2.51 -5.15
C ILE A 6 1.67 -2.62 -3.84
N GLY A 7 1.95 -1.47 -3.23
CA GLY A 7 2.43 -1.38 -1.86
C GLY A 7 1.27 -1.45 -0.86
N SER A 8 1.40 -2.30 0.15
CA SER A 8 0.48 -2.37 1.29
C SER A 8 1.25 -2.84 2.51
N GLY A 9 1.20 -2.09 3.60
CA GLY A 9 1.99 -2.39 4.80
C GLY A 9 1.40 -3.49 5.65
N ILE A 10 0.08 -3.52 5.80
CA ILE A 10 -0.62 -4.37 6.77
C ILE A 10 -1.57 -5.36 6.07
N GLY A 11 -2.25 -4.92 5.00
CA GLY A 11 -3.26 -5.73 4.33
C GLY A 11 -4.58 -5.81 5.10
N GLY A 12 -5.22 -6.99 5.11
CA GLY A 12 -6.58 -7.17 5.61
C GLY A 12 -6.71 -7.29 7.13
N ILE A 13 -6.18 -6.35 7.91
CA ILE A 13 -6.20 -6.39 9.38
C ILE A 13 -7.62 -6.40 9.95
N GLN A 14 -8.57 -5.71 9.34
CA GLN A 14 -9.98 -5.75 9.78
C GLN A 14 -10.54 -7.17 9.69
N THR A 15 -10.20 -7.89 8.62
CA THR A 15 -10.57 -9.30 8.46
C THR A 15 -9.89 -10.16 9.52
N LEU A 16 -8.62 -9.91 9.81
CA LEU A 16 -7.88 -10.62 10.85
C LEU A 16 -8.53 -10.46 12.23
N GLU A 17 -8.83 -9.24 12.64
CA GLU A 17 -9.47 -8.95 13.94
C GLU A 17 -10.86 -9.59 14.03
N HIS A 18 -11.67 -9.43 12.98
CA HIS A 18 -13.01 -10.03 12.93
C HIS A 18 -12.96 -11.55 13.07
N GLU A 19 -12.12 -12.24 12.32
CA GLU A 19 -12.04 -13.70 12.36
C GLU A 19 -11.38 -14.21 13.66
N HIS A 20 -10.49 -13.41 14.27
CA HIS A 20 -9.98 -13.68 15.60
C HIS A 20 -11.09 -13.67 16.66
N ASP A 21 -12.01 -12.72 16.58
CA ASP A 21 -13.16 -12.69 17.50
C ASP A 21 -14.14 -13.85 17.23
N ILE A 22 -14.32 -14.23 15.97
CA ILE A 22 -15.10 -15.41 15.58
C ILE A 22 -14.52 -16.68 16.21
N ILE A 23 -13.22 -16.91 16.09
CA ILE A 23 -12.61 -18.13 16.65
C ILE A 23 -12.72 -18.18 18.17
N LYS A 24 -12.55 -17.04 18.85
CA LYS A 24 -12.68 -16.95 20.31
C LYS A 24 -14.13 -17.16 20.80
N GLY A 25 -15.10 -16.58 20.12
CA GLY A 25 -16.49 -16.62 20.56
C GLY A 25 -17.30 -17.82 20.02
N LYS A 26 -16.97 -18.32 18.84
CA LYS A 26 -17.77 -19.32 18.10
C LYS A 26 -17.00 -20.58 17.71
N GLY A 27 -15.69 -20.59 17.94
CA GLY A 27 -14.81 -21.73 17.63
C GLY A 27 -14.33 -21.80 16.18
N ALA A 28 -13.29 -22.60 15.95
CA ALA A 28 -12.54 -22.66 14.69
C ALA A 28 -13.39 -23.00 13.44
N ARG A 29 -14.44 -23.80 13.59
CA ARG A 29 -15.33 -24.18 12.48
C ARG A 29 -16.16 -23.04 11.91
N ARG A 30 -16.18 -21.89 12.57
CA ARG A 30 -16.95 -20.70 12.17
C ARG A 30 -16.08 -19.64 11.47
N VAL A 31 -14.76 -19.82 11.47
CA VAL A 31 -13.84 -18.96 10.70
C VAL A 31 -14.17 -19.07 9.22
N SER A 32 -14.20 -17.93 8.54
CA SER A 32 -14.53 -17.86 7.12
C SER A 32 -13.53 -18.67 6.27
N PRO A 33 -13.97 -19.50 5.32
CA PRO A 33 -13.07 -20.17 4.38
C PRO A 33 -12.34 -19.17 3.47
N GLN A 34 -12.81 -17.95 3.36
CA GLN A 34 -12.16 -16.87 2.61
C GLN A 34 -11.19 -16.04 3.46
N PHE A 35 -11.01 -16.37 4.75
CA PHE A 35 -10.18 -15.59 5.67
C PHE A 35 -8.80 -15.27 5.09
N VAL A 36 -8.05 -16.30 4.73
CA VAL A 36 -6.68 -16.13 4.22
C VAL A 36 -6.67 -15.26 2.96
N ALA A 37 -7.55 -15.54 2.01
CA ALA A 37 -7.63 -14.81 0.75
C ALA A 37 -8.03 -13.33 0.93
N LYS A 38 -8.71 -12.97 2.01
CA LYS A 38 -9.08 -11.56 2.32
C LYS A 38 -8.03 -10.84 3.17
N MET A 39 -7.18 -11.61 3.87
CA MET A 39 -6.24 -11.05 4.84
C MET A 39 -4.88 -10.75 4.22
N ILE A 40 -4.40 -11.60 3.30
CA ILE A 40 -3.05 -11.46 2.74
C ILE A 40 -2.88 -10.19 1.91
N PRO A 41 -1.76 -9.45 2.08
CA PRO A 41 -1.57 -8.14 1.42
C PRO A 41 -1.58 -8.19 -0.11
N ASN A 42 -1.19 -9.32 -0.72
CA ASN A 42 -1.10 -9.46 -2.18
C ASN A 42 -2.47 -9.55 -2.88
N ILE A 43 -3.55 -9.67 -2.11
CA ILE A 43 -4.87 -9.84 -2.72
C ILE A 43 -5.34 -8.58 -3.47
N ALA A 44 -4.90 -7.39 -3.06
CA ALA A 44 -5.22 -6.16 -3.77
C ALA A 44 -4.75 -6.21 -5.23
N GLY A 45 -3.48 -6.58 -5.46
CA GLY A 45 -2.96 -6.81 -6.82
C GLY A 45 -3.65 -7.96 -7.54
N GLY A 46 -3.98 -9.04 -6.83
CA GLY A 46 -4.73 -10.17 -7.36
C GLY A 46 -6.11 -9.78 -7.89
N HIS A 47 -6.87 -8.98 -7.14
CA HIS A 47 -8.17 -8.47 -7.59
C HIS A 47 -8.06 -7.58 -8.82
N VAL A 48 -7.06 -6.72 -8.87
CA VAL A 48 -6.79 -5.87 -10.05
C VAL A 48 -6.48 -6.75 -11.26
N SER A 49 -5.58 -7.72 -11.12
CA SER A 49 -5.21 -8.65 -12.20
C SER A 49 -6.42 -9.42 -12.73
N MET A 50 -7.26 -9.95 -11.84
CA MET A 50 -8.49 -10.65 -12.23
C MET A 50 -9.49 -9.71 -12.91
N ARG A 51 -9.67 -8.50 -12.41
CA ARG A 51 -10.64 -7.53 -12.93
C ARG A 51 -10.30 -7.06 -14.34
N PHE A 52 -9.01 -6.84 -14.62
CA PHE A 52 -8.54 -6.27 -15.89
C PHE A 52 -7.88 -7.31 -16.81
N GLY A 53 -7.78 -8.56 -16.38
CA GLY A 53 -7.17 -9.63 -17.18
C GLY A 53 -5.65 -9.44 -17.35
N PHE A 54 -4.96 -8.83 -16.39
CA PHE A 54 -3.52 -8.64 -16.46
C PHE A 54 -2.79 -9.98 -16.35
N ARG A 55 -1.78 -10.17 -17.19
CA ARG A 55 -1.00 -11.41 -17.28
C ARG A 55 0.52 -11.18 -17.15
N GLY A 56 0.92 -9.96 -16.89
CA GLY A 56 2.30 -9.59 -16.61
C GLY A 56 2.67 -9.82 -15.14
N PRO A 57 3.81 -9.27 -14.69
CA PRO A 57 4.25 -9.38 -13.29
C PRO A 57 3.18 -8.88 -12.33
N SER A 58 2.96 -9.63 -11.22
CA SER A 58 2.03 -9.26 -10.15
C SER A 58 2.72 -9.51 -8.82
N GLN A 59 2.94 -8.43 -8.05
CA GLN A 59 3.64 -8.47 -6.76
C GLN A 59 3.04 -7.47 -5.78
N THR A 60 3.31 -7.71 -4.50
CA THR A 60 3.04 -6.75 -3.43
C THR A 60 4.34 -6.42 -2.72
N VAL A 61 4.54 -5.15 -2.47
CA VAL A 61 5.74 -4.64 -1.79
C VAL A 61 5.35 -4.21 -0.39
N ILE A 62 6.16 -4.62 0.58
CA ILE A 62 5.98 -4.29 2.00
C ILE A 62 7.31 -3.74 2.51
N SER A 63 7.37 -2.43 2.67
CA SER A 63 8.47 -1.67 3.27
C SER A 63 7.90 -0.54 4.14
N ALA A 64 6.91 -0.90 4.98
CA ALA A 64 6.20 0.03 5.86
C ALA A 64 5.69 1.28 5.10
N CYS A 65 6.00 2.48 5.56
CA CYS A 65 5.55 3.74 4.94
C CYS A 65 6.09 3.96 3.52
N ALA A 66 7.18 3.28 3.13
CA ALA A 66 7.79 3.39 1.80
C ALA A 66 7.17 2.44 0.76
N SER A 67 6.28 1.53 1.16
CA SER A 67 5.75 0.46 0.30
C SER A 67 5.27 0.94 -1.06
N SER A 68 4.56 2.07 -1.12
CA SER A 68 4.05 2.62 -2.38
C SER A 68 5.16 3.13 -3.29
N ASN A 69 6.16 3.83 -2.73
CA ASN A 69 7.31 4.34 -3.48
C ASN A 69 8.15 3.19 -4.03
N ASP A 70 8.38 2.16 -3.21
CA ASP A 70 9.12 0.97 -3.64
C ASP A 70 8.36 0.19 -4.71
N ALA A 71 7.03 0.10 -4.61
CA ALA A 71 6.19 -0.49 -5.66
C ALA A 71 6.37 0.23 -7.00
N ILE A 72 6.35 1.56 -7.01
CA ILE A 72 6.59 2.37 -8.20
C ILE A 72 8.01 2.14 -8.75
N GLY A 73 9.01 2.12 -7.87
CA GLY A 73 10.40 1.89 -8.25
C GLY A 73 10.65 0.52 -8.88
N ILE A 74 10.03 -0.53 -8.32
CA ILE A 74 10.13 -1.88 -8.88
C ILE A 74 9.38 -1.96 -10.23
N ALA A 75 8.20 -1.37 -10.33
CA ALA A 75 7.44 -1.32 -11.57
C ALA A 75 8.22 -0.59 -12.69
N LEU A 76 8.90 0.53 -12.36
CA LEU A 76 9.79 1.24 -13.27
C LEU A 76 10.92 0.33 -13.79
N ARG A 77 11.55 -0.45 -12.90
CA ARG A 77 12.61 -1.39 -13.27
C ARG A 77 12.10 -2.48 -14.21
N LEU A 78 10.93 -3.07 -13.93
CA LEU A 78 10.34 -4.10 -14.79
C LEU A 78 10.04 -3.59 -16.21
N ILE A 79 9.60 -2.34 -16.35
CA ILE A 79 9.43 -1.71 -17.66
C ILE A 79 10.79 -1.50 -18.34
N ARG A 80 11.78 -0.95 -17.62
CA ARG A 80 13.12 -0.70 -18.17
C ARG A 80 13.86 -1.97 -18.60
N TYR A 81 13.63 -3.08 -17.91
CA TYR A 81 14.20 -4.39 -18.28
C TYR A 81 13.38 -5.14 -19.34
N GLY A 82 12.23 -4.59 -19.76
CA GLY A 82 11.39 -5.20 -20.79
C GLY A 82 10.53 -6.37 -20.29
N ASP A 83 10.36 -6.52 -18.98
CA ASP A 83 9.49 -7.56 -18.40
C ASP A 83 8.01 -7.21 -18.56
N ALA A 84 7.68 -5.92 -18.61
CA ALA A 84 6.34 -5.40 -18.84
C ALA A 84 6.37 -4.15 -19.75
N ASP A 85 5.29 -3.92 -20.49
CA ASP A 85 5.12 -2.74 -21.32
C ASP A 85 4.34 -1.64 -20.57
N ILE A 86 3.44 -2.06 -19.66
CA ILE A 86 2.60 -1.19 -18.85
C ILE A 86 2.39 -1.82 -17.47
N MET A 87 2.42 -1.00 -16.42
CA MET A 87 2.21 -1.42 -15.04
C MET A 87 1.21 -0.50 -14.34
N LEU A 88 0.25 -1.09 -13.63
CA LEU A 88 -0.50 -0.39 -12.60
C LEU A 88 0.29 -0.51 -11.29
N THR A 89 0.60 0.63 -10.65
CA THR A 89 1.42 0.64 -9.45
C THR A 89 1.04 1.77 -8.51
N GLY A 90 1.43 1.67 -7.27
CA GLY A 90 1.10 2.63 -6.22
C GLY A 90 0.92 1.93 -4.88
N GLY A 91 0.01 2.41 -4.05
CA GLY A 91 -0.25 1.78 -2.76
C GLY A 91 -1.68 1.95 -2.29
N THR A 92 -2.05 1.07 -1.36
CA THR A 92 -3.35 1.09 -0.71
C THR A 92 -3.23 0.57 0.71
N GLU A 93 -3.95 1.21 1.63
CA GLU A 93 -4.07 0.74 3.01
C GLU A 93 -5.44 1.12 3.58
N ALA A 94 -6.05 0.20 4.32
CA ALA A 94 -7.31 0.40 5.04
C ALA A 94 -7.20 -0.28 6.42
N SER A 95 -6.43 0.36 7.32
CA SER A 95 -6.00 -0.25 8.59
C SER A 95 -6.44 0.52 9.83
N ILE A 96 -7.45 1.38 9.74
CA ILE A 96 -8.01 2.04 10.92
C ILE A 96 -8.85 1.03 11.72
N THR A 97 -8.21 0.41 12.69
CA THR A 97 -8.84 -0.54 13.60
C THR A 97 -8.46 -0.22 15.05
N PRO A 98 -9.23 -0.70 16.03
CA PRO A 98 -8.87 -0.53 17.44
C PRO A 98 -7.46 -1.03 17.78
N LEU A 99 -7.04 -2.17 17.22
CA LEU A 99 -5.71 -2.73 17.47
C LEU A 99 -4.60 -1.87 16.87
N THR A 100 -4.77 -1.41 15.63
CA THR A 100 -3.80 -0.55 14.96
C THR A 100 -3.67 0.80 15.66
N ILE A 101 -4.80 1.42 16.04
CA ILE A 101 -4.80 2.68 16.79
C ILE A 101 -4.11 2.48 18.14
N ALA A 102 -4.45 1.43 18.88
CA ALA A 102 -3.81 1.14 20.17
C ALA A 102 -2.30 0.91 20.03
N GLY A 103 -1.87 0.20 19.00
CA GLY A 103 -0.46 -0.03 18.71
C GLY A 103 0.32 1.27 18.51
N PHE A 104 -0.14 2.13 17.59
CA PHE A 104 0.50 3.42 17.33
C PHE A 104 0.38 4.41 18.49
N ALA A 105 -0.73 4.40 19.23
CA ALA A 105 -0.90 5.23 20.42
C ALA A 105 0.11 4.85 21.52
N ASN A 106 0.31 3.53 21.77
CA ASN A 106 1.29 3.06 22.75
C ASN A 106 2.74 3.37 22.35
N MET A 107 3.03 3.47 21.05
CA MET A 107 4.30 3.98 20.53
C MET A 107 4.45 5.49 20.68
N ARG A 108 3.41 6.21 21.13
CA ARG A 108 3.34 7.68 21.18
C ARG A 108 3.57 8.34 19.82
N ALA A 109 3.13 7.67 18.75
CA ALA A 109 3.31 8.12 17.38
C ALA A 109 2.14 8.95 16.85
N LEU A 110 0.94 8.82 17.46
CA LEU A 110 -0.25 9.55 17.05
C LEU A 110 -0.35 10.92 17.72
N SER A 111 -0.86 11.90 16.96
CA SER A 111 -1.26 13.19 17.51
C SER A 111 -2.33 13.02 18.60
N GLN A 112 -2.19 13.79 19.68
CA GLN A 112 -3.16 13.84 20.78
C GLN A 112 -4.03 15.11 20.73
N ASN A 113 -3.94 15.90 19.66
CA ASN A 113 -4.74 17.10 19.49
C ASN A 113 -6.18 16.76 19.13
N CYS A 114 -6.98 16.45 20.16
CA CYS A 114 -8.40 16.13 20.04
C CYS A 114 -9.33 17.35 20.10
N GLU A 115 -8.82 18.51 20.53
CA GLU A 115 -9.62 19.73 20.66
C GLU A 115 -10.02 20.30 19.29
N VAL A 116 -9.08 20.24 18.30
CA VAL A 116 -9.32 20.67 16.93
C VAL A 116 -8.86 19.56 15.98
N PRO A 117 -9.65 18.47 15.79
CA PRO A 117 -9.22 17.31 15.02
C PRO A 117 -8.80 17.62 13.59
N THR A 118 -9.43 18.60 12.96
CA THR A 118 -9.11 19.03 11.59
C THR A 118 -7.75 19.72 11.46
N ALA A 119 -7.14 20.16 12.57
CA ALA A 119 -5.82 20.76 12.63
C ALA A 119 -4.76 19.80 13.21
N ALA A 120 -5.11 18.55 13.52
CA ALA A 120 -4.19 17.58 14.11
C ALA A 120 -3.12 17.11 13.10
N SER A 121 -3.52 16.85 11.85
CA SER A 121 -2.58 16.53 10.78
C SER A 121 -1.93 17.81 10.24
N ARG A 122 -0.67 18.02 10.59
CA ARG A 122 0.11 19.21 10.22
C ARG A 122 1.56 18.87 9.89
N PRO A 123 1.79 18.23 8.75
CA PRO A 123 3.13 17.86 8.30
C PRO A 123 4.03 19.09 8.23
N PHE A 124 5.30 18.93 8.64
CA PHE A 124 6.34 19.96 8.67
C PHE A 124 6.10 21.12 9.65
N ASP A 125 4.98 21.19 10.35
CA ASP A 125 4.76 22.17 11.40
C ASP A 125 5.72 21.96 12.58
N ALA A 126 6.25 23.05 13.13
CA ALA A 126 7.18 23.00 14.27
C ALA A 126 6.53 22.39 15.53
N ASN A 127 5.21 22.59 15.69
CA ASN A 127 4.43 22.14 16.86
C ASN A 127 3.66 20.84 16.58
N ARG A 128 4.01 20.09 15.54
CA ARG A 128 3.39 18.78 15.31
C ARG A 128 3.71 17.83 16.46
N ASP A 129 2.74 17.02 16.83
CA ASP A 129 2.80 16.13 18.01
C ASP A 129 2.60 14.64 17.67
N GLY A 130 2.59 14.31 16.38
CA GLY A 130 2.39 12.96 15.87
C GLY A 130 1.64 12.97 14.55
N PHE A 131 1.36 11.79 14.01
CA PHE A 131 0.57 11.66 12.79
C PHE A 131 -0.89 11.32 13.09
N VAL A 132 -1.75 11.50 12.09
CA VAL A 132 -3.14 11.04 12.13
C VAL A 132 -3.26 9.83 11.20
N LEU A 133 -3.67 8.69 11.76
CA LEU A 133 -3.86 7.47 10.97
C LEU A 133 -4.99 7.68 9.95
N SER A 134 -4.72 7.34 8.70
CA SER A 134 -5.68 7.47 7.61
C SER A 134 -5.71 6.23 6.72
N GLU A 135 -6.71 6.14 5.86
CA GLU A 135 -6.88 5.10 4.86
C GLU A 135 -6.91 5.74 3.47
N GLY A 136 -6.49 5.01 2.47
CA GLY A 136 -6.52 5.51 1.10
C GLY A 136 -5.89 4.57 0.09
N ALA A 137 -6.04 4.96 -1.18
CA ALA A 137 -5.36 4.33 -2.30
C ALA A 137 -4.93 5.39 -3.31
N GLY A 138 -3.69 5.29 -3.78
CA GLY A 138 -3.15 6.13 -4.85
C GLY A 138 -2.48 5.25 -5.89
N MET A 139 -2.95 5.34 -7.14
CA MET A 139 -2.47 4.49 -8.22
C MET A 139 -2.00 5.29 -9.42
N LEU A 140 -0.95 4.80 -10.04
CA LEU A 140 -0.37 5.30 -11.28
C LEU A 140 -0.42 4.19 -12.33
N VAL A 141 -0.69 4.58 -13.56
CA VAL A 141 -0.41 3.76 -14.74
C VAL A 141 0.88 4.25 -15.34
N ILE A 142 1.92 3.43 -15.29
CA ILE A 142 3.22 3.72 -15.88
C ILE A 142 3.48 2.77 -17.03
N GLU A 143 4.12 3.27 -18.07
CA GLU A 143 4.42 2.51 -19.29
C GLU A 143 5.69 3.02 -19.97
N SER A 144 6.24 2.25 -20.88
CA SER A 144 7.33 2.75 -21.73
C SER A 144 6.82 3.88 -22.62
N GLU A 145 7.67 4.88 -22.88
CA GLU A 145 7.33 6.00 -23.76
C GLU A 145 6.88 5.51 -25.14
N GLU A 146 7.60 4.55 -25.71
CA GLU A 146 7.26 3.94 -26.99
C GLU A 146 5.84 3.36 -26.99
N HIS A 147 5.47 2.63 -25.93
CA HIS A 147 4.13 2.04 -25.78
C HIS A 147 3.07 3.14 -25.67
N ALA A 148 3.32 4.20 -24.88
CA ALA A 148 2.42 5.33 -24.69
C ALA A 148 2.15 6.05 -26.01
N ILE A 149 3.20 6.38 -26.77
CA ILE A 149 3.12 7.04 -28.06
C ILE A 149 2.34 6.17 -29.06
N LYS A 150 2.66 4.88 -29.15
CA LYS A 150 2.01 3.94 -30.08
C LYS A 150 0.50 3.84 -29.87
N ARG A 151 0.00 3.94 -28.66
CA ARG A 151 -1.43 3.89 -28.35
C ARG A 151 -2.10 5.26 -28.24
N GLY A 152 -1.36 6.36 -28.43
CA GLY A 152 -1.87 7.72 -28.34
C GLY A 152 -2.24 8.14 -26.91
N ALA A 153 -1.54 7.64 -25.91
CA ALA A 153 -1.80 7.97 -24.52
C ALA A 153 -1.40 9.41 -24.18
N PRO A 154 -2.13 10.12 -23.31
CA PRO A 154 -1.66 11.36 -22.74
C PRO A 154 -0.50 11.07 -21.77
N ILE A 155 0.68 11.61 -22.07
CA ILE A 155 1.85 11.52 -21.17
C ILE A 155 1.77 12.71 -20.21
N LEU A 156 1.60 12.43 -18.92
CA LEU A 156 1.47 13.46 -17.89
C LEU A 156 2.83 13.88 -17.31
N ALA A 157 3.73 12.91 -17.16
CA ALA A 157 5.07 13.10 -16.62
C ALA A 157 5.99 11.93 -16.99
N GLU A 158 7.28 12.11 -16.82
CA GLU A 158 8.31 11.08 -16.92
C GLU A 158 8.81 10.71 -15.52
N ILE A 159 8.95 9.39 -15.24
CA ILE A 159 9.62 8.91 -14.04
C ILE A 159 11.11 8.75 -14.37
N ALA A 160 11.90 9.75 -14.03
CA ALA A 160 13.31 9.82 -14.37
C ALA A 160 14.17 8.79 -13.61
N GLY A 161 13.80 8.46 -12.36
CA GLY A 161 14.60 7.53 -11.56
C GLY A 161 13.91 7.09 -10.27
N TYR A 162 14.57 6.15 -9.59
CA TYR A 162 14.19 5.62 -8.29
C TYR A 162 15.45 5.33 -7.49
N GLY A 163 15.44 5.67 -6.21
CA GLY A 163 16.47 5.33 -5.24
C GLY A 163 15.87 4.80 -3.95
N SER A 164 16.56 3.88 -3.30
CA SER A 164 16.19 3.32 -1.99
C SER A 164 17.41 3.32 -1.09
N SER A 165 17.20 3.66 0.17
CA SER A 165 18.22 3.59 1.22
C SER A 165 17.59 3.06 2.49
N ASP A 166 18.38 2.43 3.33
CA ASP A 166 18.00 1.98 4.65
C ASP A 166 18.62 2.89 5.71
N LEU A 167 17.82 3.29 6.69
CA LEU A 167 18.27 4.11 7.82
C LEU A 167 18.45 3.21 9.04
N SER A 168 19.71 2.86 9.33
CA SER A 168 20.04 2.08 10.52
C SER A 168 19.75 2.86 11.80
N LEU A 169 18.98 2.25 12.73
CA LEU A 169 18.68 2.83 14.04
C LEU A 169 19.91 3.11 14.90
N ILE A 170 21.04 2.49 14.59
CA ILE A 170 22.30 2.69 15.32
C ILE A 170 22.93 4.06 15.04
N HIS A 171 22.45 4.77 14.01
CA HIS A 171 22.99 6.04 13.56
C HIS A 171 22.03 7.22 13.79
N ILE A 172 20.96 7.00 14.56
CA ILE A 172 19.98 8.01 14.98
C ILE A 172 20.23 8.41 16.43
#